data_25eb636b204778e193b4bed34f8b5af2
#
_entry.id   25eb636b204778e193b4bed34f8b5af2
#
_cell.length_a   1.000
_cell.length_b   1.000
_cell.length_c   1.000
_cell.angle_alpha   90.00
_cell.angle_beta   90.00
_cell.angle_gamma   90.00
#
_symmetry.space_group_name_H-M   'P 1'
#
loop_
_entity.id
_entity.type
_entity.pdbx_description
1 polymer ?
#
loop_
_entity_poly.entity_id
_entity_poly.type
_entity_poly.pdbx_seq_one_letter_code
_entity_poly.pdbx_strand_id
1 'polypeptide(L)'
;MNNKKANIRIASFTLFVILGMVALGFVPAFKIFGMEFERVDILSQLRPANNEVEEVAMEDFTADFELLEQELAEAEAQICEIDTMPEPIPVRYEWIVESTPRAQRAALRSEEFLPTSNTIVDFEDFDTLATTRFDNFISKLANGEDVRIAFMGDSFVEGDIVTCDLREELQSRFGGRGAGFIPADIPFATVRKSIKRASSNWKTYSIMKPKEAPEALRERLFVSGYLAEGRAGATTRWQATNAYPALDSCTQARILLISRDTSRVEVILGDTLRNEFMIAGDERVREIYVEGAVDDIRLRVVEGSVMCYGASMEGAGGVTVDNFSVRSNNGHAIFGTSATVNRQVDEMLGYDLVVLQYGLNIMQKGQRVYAKYRDQVRDMIAYAERCFPNAAIVVMGVSDRWVKNAETNAYEPIGSVDALTSYQRAAADSCKVVFWNTSRVMQNLGGMPKFVSNGWAAKDYTHINYVGGRKIASALTDAICQRVYNARCTTAEEERLEALRIYEEQLQREMERNMLLQRAINAVGPIVDSIDWQGKADNKNNSEE
;
A
#
# COMPACT_ATOMS: atom_id res chain seq x y z
N MET A 1 -55.67 20.60 -25.69
CA MET A 1 -54.79 21.12 -26.77
C MET A 1 -53.66 22.05 -26.26
N ASN A 2 -53.65 22.46 -25.00
CA ASN A 2 -52.65 23.44 -24.49
C ASN A 2 -51.30 22.80 -24.06
N ASN A 3 -51.26 21.53 -23.60
CA ASN A 3 -50.03 20.93 -23.11
C ASN A 3 -49.01 20.58 -24.23
N LYS A 4 -49.45 20.23 -25.44
CA LYS A 4 -48.55 19.94 -26.57
C LYS A 4 -47.77 21.18 -27.03
N LYS A 5 -48.39 22.37 -27.03
CA LYS A 5 -47.70 23.62 -27.41
C LYS A 5 -46.70 24.07 -26.33
N ALA A 6 -47.02 23.85 -25.05
CA ALA A 6 -46.10 24.14 -23.94
C ALA A 6 -44.87 23.20 -23.96
N ASN A 7 -45.07 21.90 -24.17
CA ASN A 7 -43.98 20.95 -24.26
C ASN A 7 -43.07 21.20 -25.46
N ILE A 8 -43.61 21.62 -26.61
CA ILE A 8 -42.80 21.99 -27.78
C ILE A 8 -41.98 23.25 -27.50
N ARG A 9 -42.52 24.25 -26.79
CA ARG A 9 -41.76 25.45 -26.42
C ARG A 9 -40.64 25.15 -25.44
N ILE A 10 -40.90 24.31 -24.44
CA ILE A 10 -39.88 23.86 -23.49
C ILE A 10 -38.78 23.08 -24.23
N ALA A 11 -39.15 22.11 -25.07
CA ALA A 11 -38.17 21.32 -25.86
C ALA A 11 -37.33 22.21 -26.79
N SER A 12 -37.98 23.22 -27.45
CA SER A 12 -37.24 24.15 -28.32
C SER A 12 -36.30 25.07 -27.54
N PHE A 13 -36.69 25.51 -26.36
CA PHE A 13 -35.83 26.32 -25.48
C PHE A 13 -34.65 25.49 -24.95
N THR A 14 -34.90 24.27 -24.51
CA THR A 14 -33.82 23.34 -24.07
C THR A 14 -32.83 23.05 -25.19
N LEU A 15 -33.34 22.80 -26.41
CA LEU A 15 -32.49 22.59 -27.56
C LEU A 15 -31.66 23.84 -27.91
N PHE A 16 -32.24 25.03 -27.80
CA PHE A 16 -31.54 26.30 -28.05
C PHE A 16 -30.42 26.52 -27.01
N VAL A 17 -30.68 26.22 -25.73
CA VAL A 17 -29.66 26.30 -24.67
C VAL A 17 -28.52 25.31 -24.90
N ILE A 18 -28.83 24.07 -25.29
CA ILE A 18 -27.84 23.06 -25.61
C ILE A 18 -26.97 23.48 -26.80
N LEU A 19 -27.59 23.97 -27.87
CA LEU A 19 -26.89 24.49 -29.04
C LEU A 19 -26.00 25.69 -28.70
N GLY A 20 -26.47 26.58 -27.81
CA GLY A 20 -25.70 27.71 -27.31
C GLY A 20 -24.48 27.28 -26.51
N MET A 21 -24.63 26.29 -25.65
CA MET A 21 -23.51 25.71 -24.90
C MET A 21 -22.47 25.02 -25.83
N VAL A 22 -22.93 24.28 -26.82
CA VAL A 22 -22.05 23.67 -27.82
C VAL A 22 -21.32 24.75 -28.63
N ALA A 23 -21.99 25.84 -29.01
CA ALA A 23 -21.36 26.95 -29.71
C ALA A 23 -20.28 27.67 -28.87
N LEU A 24 -20.45 27.77 -27.56
CA LEU A 24 -19.42 28.29 -26.65
C LEU A 24 -18.14 27.45 -26.66
N GLY A 25 -18.24 26.13 -26.88
CA GLY A 25 -17.09 25.24 -27.02
C GLY A 25 -16.21 25.51 -28.26
N PHE A 26 -16.73 26.25 -29.26
CA PHE A 26 -15.97 26.64 -30.46
C PHE A 26 -15.35 28.05 -30.36
N VAL A 27 -15.60 28.78 -29.26
CA VAL A 27 -15.01 30.12 -29.06
C VAL A 27 -13.52 29.93 -28.69
N PRO A 28 -12.57 30.46 -29.45
CA PRO A 28 -11.16 30.41 -29.10
C PRO A 28 -10.87 31.25 -27.86
N ALA A 29 -9.81 30.92 -27.14
CA ALA A 29 -9.33 31.73 -26.03
C ALA A 29 -9.11 33.18 -26.47
N PHE A 30 -9.54 34.15 -25.69
CA PHE A 30 -9.41 35.58 -26.00
C PHE A 30 -9.18 36.43 -24.75
N LYS A 31 -8.59 37.63 -24.94
CA LYS A 31 -8.34 38.58 -23.86
C LYS A 31 -9.22 39.82 -24.04
N ILE A 32 -9.98 40.20 -22.99
CA ILE A 32 -10.73 41.45 -22.93
C ILE A 32 -10.43 42.13 -21.60
N PHE A 33 -10.11 43.41 -21.63
CA PHE A 33 -9.81 44.26 -20.46
C PHE A 33 -8.77 43.69 -19.49
N GLY A 34 -7.76 42.95 -20.01
CA GLY A 34 -6.70 42.36 -19.20
C GLY A 34 -7.09 41.03 -18.54
N MET A 35 -8.30 40.53 -18.70
CA MET A 35 -8.72 39.20 -18.27
C MET A 35 -8.60 38.22 -19.43
N GLU A 36 -8.00 37.06 -19.15
CA GLU A 36 -7.84 35.96 -20.09
C GLU A 36 -9.00 34.99 -19.92
N PHE A 37 -9.74 34.74 -21.00
CA PHE A 37 -10.82 33.77 -21.04
C PHE A 37 -10.33 32.53 -21.77
N GLU A 38 -10.20 31.43 -21.03
CA GLU A 38 -9.81 30.15 -21.57
C GLU A 38 -10.98 29.49 -22.32
N ARG A 39 -10.66 28.65 -23.30
CA ARG A 39 -11.65 27.88 -24.05
C ARG A 39 -12.34 26.87 -23.12
N VAL A 40 -13.66 26.95 -23.03
CA VAL A 40 -14.48 26.00 -22.25
C VAL A 40 -14.87 24.82 -23.12
N ASP A 41 -14.29 23.64 -22.92
CA ASP A 41 -14.71 22.40 -23.59
C ASP A 41 -15.80 21.68 -22.78
N ILE A 42 -17.05 22.10 -23.00
CA ILE A 42 -18.24 21.55 -22.34
C ILE A 42 -18.51 20.09 -22.78
N LEU A 43 -18.02 19.68 -23.93
CA LEU A 43 -18.21 18.33 -24.47
C LEU A 43 -17.17 17.32 -23.94
N SER A 44 -16.13 17.78 -23.29
CA SER A 44 -15.09 16.88 -22.72
C SER A 44 -15.66 15.93 -21.66
N GLN A 45 -16.70 16.36 -20.93
CA GLN A 45 -17.36 15.55 -19.90
C GLN A 45 -18.43 14.58 -20.48
N LEU A 46 -18.86 14.78 -21.73
CA LEU A 46 -19.85 13.93 -22.39
C LEU A 46 -19.19 12.90 -23.33
N ARG A 47 -17.89 13.05 -23.59
CA ARG A 47 -17.16 11.99 -24.29
C ARG A 47 -17.06 10.79 -23.35
N PRO A 48 -17.43 9.56 -23.79
CA PRO A 48 -17.03 8.39 -23.04
C PRO A 48 -15.54 8.55 -22.80
N ALA A 49 -15.09 8.27 -21.59
CA ALA A 49 -13.68 8.38 -21.24
C ALA A 49 -12.85 7.49 -22.18
N ASN A 50 -12.61 7.99 -23.37
CA ASN A 50 -11.47 7.60 -24.14
C ASN A 50 -10.31 8.08 -23.25
N ASN A 51 -9.67 7.11 -22.58
CA ASN A 51 -8.35 7.28 -22.01
C ASN A 51 -7.37 7.50 -23.19
N GLU A 52 -7.53 8.57 -23.94
CA GLU A 52 -6.43 9.19 -24.61
C GLU A 52 -5.58 9.76 -23.45
N VAL A 53 -4.71 8.90 -22.91
CA VAL A 53 -3.45 9.36 -22.36
C VAL A 53 -2.93 10.28 -23.47
N GLU A 54 -2.91 11.61 -23.24
CA GLU A 54 -2.06 12.49 -24.03
C GLU A 54 -0.76 11.73 -24.17
N GLU A 55 -0.38 11.46 -25.42
CA GLU A 55 0.96 11.06 -25.79
C GLU A 55 1.84 12.24 -25.33
N VAL A 56 2.20 12.27 -24.04
CA VAL A 56 3.36 13.00 -23.59
C VAL A 56 4.48 12.32 -24.34
N ALA A 57 4.97 13.01 -25.38
CA ALA A 57 6.13 12.59 -26.12
C ALA A 57 7.13 12.09 -25.08
N MET A 58 7.53 10.83 -25.17
CA MET A 58 8.65 10.33 -24.38
C MET A 58 9.84 11.15 -24.87
N GLU A 59 10.12 12.25 -24.17
CA GLU A 59 11.43 12.91 -24.25
C GLU A 59 12.46 11.82 -23.97
N ASP A 60 13.49 11.81 -24.77
CA ASP A 60 14.59 10.85 -24.67
C ASP A 60 15.38 11.13 -23.39
N PHE A 61 14.93 10.54 -22.28
CA PHE A 61 15.54 10.69 -20.96
C PHE A 61 16.82 9.87 -20.80
N THR A 62 17.32 9.20 -21.84
CA THR A 62 18.54 8.40 -21.74
C THR A 62 19.77 9.23 -21.36
N ALA A 63 19.87 10.46 -21.85
CA ALA A 63 20.95 11.38 -21.47
C ALA A 63 20.82 11.88 -20.01
N ASP A 64 19.59 12.09 -19.53
CA ASP A 64 19.32 12.46 -18.14
C ASP A 64 19.61 11.30 -17.18
N PHE A 65 19.49 10.04 -17.64
CA PHE A 65 19.81 8.86 -16.85
C PHE A 65 21.30 8.68 -16.62
N GLU A 66 22.13 8.85 -17.64
CA GLU A 66 23.59 8.76 -17.49
C GLU A 66 24.13 9.87 -16.57
N LEU A 67 23.54 11.06 -16.62
CA LEU A 67 23.88 12.17 -15.72
C LEU A 67 23.43 11.86 -14.28
N LEU A 68 22.25 11.31 -14.10
CA LEU A 68 21.72 10.92 -12.79
C LEU A 68 22.53 9.77 -12.18
N GLU A 69 22.96 8.77 -12.98
CA GLU A 69 23.86 7.70 -12.52
C GLU A 69 25.20 8.26 -12.02
N GLN A 70 25.78 9.23 -12.70
CA GLN A 70 27.02 9.89 -12.25
C GLN A 70 26.82 10.70 -10.99
N GLU A 71 25.72 11.45 -10.90
CA GLU A 71 25.39 12.29 -9.76
C GLU A 71 25.08 11.49 -8.48
N LEU A 72 24.50 10.29 -8.62
CA LEU A 72 24.15 9.43 -7.49
C LEU A 72 25.32 8.53 -7.09
N ALA A 73 26.22 8.16 -8.01
CA ALA A 73 27.48 7.49 -7.66
C ALA A 73 28.39 8.39 -6.80
N GLU A 74 28.34 9.72 -7.02
CA GLU A 74 29.04 10.70 -6.16
C GLU A 74 28.35 10.84 -4.78
N ALA A 75 27.02 10.68 -4.72
CA ALA A 75 26.27 10.69 -3.45
C ALA A 75 26.46 9.40 -2.64
N GLU A 76 26.60 8.23 -3.29
CA GLU A 76 26.92 6.96 -2.62
C GLU A 76 28.24 6.99 -1.85
N ALA A 77 29.24 7.74 -2.35
CA ALA A 77 30.51 7.94 -1.65
C ALA A 77 30.36 8.72 -0.33
N GLN A 78 29.26 9.45 -0.13
CA GLN A 78 28.96 10.22 1.08
C GLN A 78 28.06 9.50 2.08
N ILE A 79 27.43 8.35 1.71
CA ILE A 79 26.52 7.59 2.59
C ILE A 79 27.27 6.75 3.65
N CYS A 80 28.57 6.84 3.72
CA CYS A 80 29.42 5.92 4.49
C CYS A 80 29.54 6.17 5.99
N GLU A 81 28.72 6.98 6.64
CA GLU A 81 28.69 7.03 8.12
C GLU A 81 27.26 7.19 8.62
N ILE A 82 26.57 6.08 8.83
CA ILE A 82 25.46 6.08 9.78
C ILE A 82 26.10 6.02 11.16
N ASP A 83 26.34 7.20 11.69
CA ASP A 83 26.75 7.35 13.06
C ASP A 83 25.65 6.79 14.00
N THR A 84 26.07 6.17 15.08
CA THR A 84 25.22 5.61 16.14
C THR A 84 24.52 6.75 16.91
N MET A 85 23.66 7.49 16.23
CA MET A 85 22.75 8.40 16.93
C MET A 85 21.72 7.59 17.70
N PRO A 86 21.40 7.96 18.95
CA PRO A 86 20.31 7.31 19.66
C PRO A 86 19.05 7.43 18.81
N GLU A 87 18.33 6.31 18.69
CA GLU A 87 17.09 6.25 17.90
C GLU A 87 16.17 7.41 18.32
N PRO A 88 15.76 8.27 17.39
CA PRO A 88 14.93 9.41 17.75
C PRO A 88 13.54 8.92 18.14
N ILE A 89 13.10 9.22 19.34
CA ILE A 89 11.73 8.91 19.76
C ILE A 89 10.77 9.71 18.89
N PRO A 90 9.81 9.04 18.20
CA PRO A 90 8.82 9.72 17.38
C PRO A 90 8.04 10.75 18.19
N VAL A 91 7.83 11.94 17.65
CA VAL A 91 7.02 12.97 18.31
C VAL A 91 5.70 13.11 17.59
N ARG A 92 4.65 12.81 18.33
CA ARG A 92 3.26 12.85 17.85
C ARG A 92 2.51 13.99 18.53
N TYR A 93 1.77 14.75 17.74
CA TYR A 93 0.72 15.67 18.17
C TYR A 93 -0.62 15.02 17.93
N GLU A 94 -1.53 15.00 18.90
CA GLU A 94 -2.80 14.31 18.79
C GLU A 94 -3.99 15.26 18.80
N TRP A 95 -4.97 14.99 17.98
CA TRP A 95 -6.27 15.63 17.99
C TRP A 95 -7.37 14.59 17.82
N ILE A 96 -8.02 14.24 18.92
CA ILE A 96 -9.13 13.28 18.95
C ILE A 96 -10.44 14.07 18.99
N VAL A 97 -11.29 13.84 17.98
CA VAL A 97 -12.61 14.49 17.88
C VAL A 97 -13.65 13.54 18.45
N GLU A 98 -14.16 13.83 19.65
CA GLU A 98 -14.98 12.94 20.49
C GLU A 98 -16.30 12.46 19.86
N SER A 99 -16.78 13.11 18.79
CA SER A 99 -18.13 12.85 18.22
C SER A 99 -18.17 11.73 17.18
N THR A 100 -17.06 11.09 16.88
CA THR A 100 -17.02 10.10 15.79
C THR A 100 -17.07 8.67 16.35
N PRO A 101 -18.08 7.84 15.95
CA PRO A 101 -18.06 6.43 16.29
C PRO A 101 -16.82 5.76 15.70
N ARG A 102 -16.06 5.04 16.51
CA ARG A 102 -14.97 4.19 16.01
C ARG A 102 -15.57 3.14 15.07
N ALA A 103 -15.07 3.09 13.83
CA ALA A 103 -15.45 2.03 12.92
C ALA A 103 -15.01 0.69 13.52
N GLN A 104 -15.98 -0.19 13.81
CA GLN A 104 -15.68 -1.54 14.27
C GLN A 104 -15.14 -2.34 13.09
N ARG A 105 -14.02 -3.03 13.30
CA ARG A 105 -13.46 -3.97 12.35
C ARG A 105 -14.44 -5.13 12.15
N ALA A 106 -14.79 -5.43 10.90
CA ALA A 106 -15.58 -6.62 10.60
C ALA A 106 -14.78 -7.89 10.94
N ALA A 107 -15.45 -8.89 11.53
CA ALA A 107 -14.83 -10.18 11.73
C ALA A 107 -14.50 -10.82 10.37
N LEU A 108 -13.26 -11.29 10.23
CA LEU A 108 -12.81 -11.95 9.00
C LEU A 108 -13.45 -13.35 8.89
N ARG A 109 -13.94 -13.68 7.69
CA ARG A 109 -14.50 -15.02 7.39
C ARG A 109 -13.44 -15.85 6.68
N SER A 110 -13.42 -17.16 6.97
CA SER A 110 -12.45 -18.07 6.34
C SER A 110 -12.57 -18.13 4.81
N GLU A 111 -13.76 -17.93 4.28
CA GLU A 111 -14.05 -17.92 2.83
C GLU A 111 -13.46 -16.69 2.10
N GLU A 112 -13.21 -15.61 2.83
CA GLU A 112 -12.62 -14.36 2.28
C GLU A 112 -11.15 -14.50 1.91
N PHE A 113 -10.49 -15.55 2.41
CA PHE A 113 -9.07 -15.83 2.13
C PHE A 113 -8.85 -16.76 0.94
N LEU A 114 -9.91 -17.27 0.32
CA LEU A 114 -9.75 -18.13 -0.84
C LEU A 114 -9.35 -17.32 -2.07
N PRO A 115 -8.31 -17.78 -2.79
CA PRO A 115 -7.94 -17.17 -4.06
C PRO A 115 -9.06 -17.35 -5.08
N THR A 116 -9.23 -16.38 -5.97
CA THR A 116 -10.27 -16.39 -7.00
C THR A 116 -9.82 -17.06 -8.29
N SER A 117 -8.52 -17.30 -8.46
CA SER A 117 -7.92 -17.91 -9.65
C SER A 117 -7.38 -19.31 -9.37
N ASN A 118 -7.55 -20.20 -10.34
CA ASN A 118 -6.93 -21.53 -10.33
C ASN A 118 -5.47 -21.52 -10.84
N THR A 119 -5.01 -20.40 -11.39
CA THR A 119 -3.66 -20.23 -11.95
C THR A 119 -2.90 -19.14 -11.20
N ILE A 120 -2.42 -19.48 -10.02
CA ILE A 120 -1.70 -18.53 -9.16
C ILE A 120 -0.22 -18.52 -9.55
N VAL A 121 0.35 -17.32 -9.72
CA VAL A 121 1.79 -17.11 -9.71
C VAL A 121 2.17 -16.82 -8.27
N ASP A 122 2.71 -17.84 -7.61
CA ASP A 122 3.06 -17.76 -6.19
C ASP A 122 4.35 -16.95 -5.95
N PHE A 123 4.56 -16.55 -4.71
CA PHE A 123 5.80 -15.95 -4.26
C PHE A 123 6.92 -17.00 -4.18
N GLU A 124 8.11 -16.61 -4.60
CA GLU A 124 9.34 -17.36 -4.34
C GLU A 124 10.01 -16.71 -3.14
N ASP A 125 9.89 -17.33 -1.98
CA ASP A 125 10.58 -16.89 -0.75
C ASP A 125 11.94 -17.60 -0.69
N PHE A 126 13.02 -16.83 -0.65
CA PHE A 126 14.40 -17.32 -0.60
C PHE A 126 15.00 -17.25 0.81
N ASP A 127 14.26 -16.74 1.79
CA ASP A 127 14.68 -16.79 3.19
C ASP A 127 14.62 -18.25 3.69
N THR A 128 15.64 -18.66 4.39
CA THR A 128 15.77 -20.02 4.90
C THR A 128 15.58 -20.11 6.42
N LEU A 129 15.17 -19.02 7.05
CA LEU A 129 14.83 -19.00 8.46
C LEU A 129 13.55 -19.80 8.72
N ALA A 130 13.46 -20.38 9.92
CA ALA A 130 12.26 -21.14 10.32
C ALA A 130 10.98 -20.31 10.33
N THR A 131 11.11 -19.01 10.59
CA THR A 131 10.04 -18.02 10.44
C THR A 131 10.63 -16.78 9.80
N THR A 132 10.15 -16.44 8.61
CA THR A 132 10.65 -15.31 7.84
C THR A 132 9.89 -14.02 8.18
N ARG A 133 10.41 -12.86 7.76
CA ARG A 133 9.64 -11.61 7.85
C ARG A 133 8.36 -11.69 6.99
N PHE A 134 8.43 -12.44 5.88
CA PHE A 134 7.27 -12.64 5.01
C PHE A 134 6.22 -13.55 5.68
N ASP A 135 6.64 -14.60 6.38
CA ASP A 135 5.73 -15.42 7.19
C ASP A 135 5.04 -14.59 8.29
N ASN A 136 5.78 -13.69 8.93
CA ASN A 136 5.21 -12.77 9.93
C ASN A 136 4.15 -11.85 9.31
N PHE A 137 4.41 -11.28 8.12
CA PHE A 137 3.43 -10.48 7.38
C PHE A 137 2.17 -11.30 7.04
N ILE A 138 2.34 -12.52 6.54
CA ILE A 138 1.22 -13.43 6.24
C ILE A 138 0.46 -13.83 7.50
N SER A 139 1.16 -14.11 8.61
CA SER A 139 0.55 -14.46 9.89
C SER A 139 -0.28 -13.31 10.48
N LYS A 140 0.22 -12.07 10.39
CA LYS A 140 -0.56 -10.88 10.78
C LYS A 140 -1.88 -10.78 10.01
N LEU A 141 -1.84 -10.97 8.68
CA LEU A 141 -3.06 -11.01 7.86
C LEU A 141 -3.98 -12.16 8.27
N ALA A 142 -3.43 -13.36 8.50
CA ALA A 142 -4.20 -14.54 8.92
C ALA A 142 -4.90 -14.33 10.25
N ASN A 143 -4.25 -13.65 11.18
CA ASN A 143 -4.77 -13.34 12.53
C ASN A 143 -5.70 -12.12 12.53
N GLY A 144 -5.80 -11.40 11.40
CA GLY A 144 -6.57 -10.18 11.32
C GLY A 144 -5.92 -9.00 12.05
N GLU A 145 -4.61 -8.98 12.19
CA GLU A 145 -3.86 -7.86 12.75
C GLU A 145 -3.70 -6.72 11.73
N ASP A 146 -3.30 -5.57 12.22
CA ASP A 146 -3.06 -4.42 11.36
C ASP A 146 -1.77 -4.60 10.56
N VAL A 147 -1.84 -4.27 9.26
CA VAL A 147 -0.75 -4.46 8.31
C VAL A 147 -0.57 -3.24 7.43
N ARG A 148 0.68 -2.83 7.22
CA ARG A 148 1.03 -1.72 6.34
C ARG A 148 2.01 -2.13 5.25
N ILE A 149 1.68 -1.77 4.00
CA ILE A 149 2.45 -2.10 2.81
C ILE A 149 2.98 -0.82 2.18
N ALA A 150 4.31 -0.70 2.01
CA ALA A 150 4.94 0.32 1.18
C ALA A 150 5.12 -0.23 -0.24
N PHE A 151 4.47 0.36 -1.23
CA PHE A 151 4.61 -0.04 -2.62
C PHE A 151 5.44 0.99 -3.37
N MET A 152 6.72 0.69 -3.59
CA MET A 152 7.68 1.53 -4.31
C MET A 152 7.76 1.10 -5.77
N GLY A 153 7.76 2.06 -6.70
CA GLY A 153 7.79 1.69 -8.11
C GLY A 153 7.94 2.85 -9.07
N ASP A 154 7.86 2.52 -10.34
CA ASP A 154 7.93 3.45 -11.46
C ASP A 154 6.54 3.79 -12.04
N SER A 155 6.48 4.16 -13.33
CA SER A 155 5.22 4.49 -14.03
C SER A 155 4.22 3.33 -14.12
N PHE A 156 4.66 2.09 -13.89
CA PHE A 156 3.78 0.92 -13.88
C PHE A 156 2.75 0.94 -12.74
N VAL A 157 3.11 1.57 -11.62
CA VAL A 157 2.24 1.69 -10.43
C VAL A 157 1.86 3.13 -10.09
N GLU A 158 2.48 4.13 -10.76
CA GLU A 158 2.19 5.53 -10.52
C GLU A 158 0.70 5.86 -10.73
N GLY A 159 0.21 6.85 -10.01
CA GLY A 159 -1.20 7.25 -10.08
C GLY A 159 -2.18 6.22 -9.52
N ASP A 160 -1.72 5.27 -8.72
CA ASP A 160 -2.51 4.18 -8.17
C ASP A 160 -2.98 3.14 -9.20
N ILE A 161 -2.31 3.01 -10.36
CA ILE A 161 -2.75 2.11 -11.43
C ILE A 161 -2.92 0.66 -10.95
N VAL A 162 -2.02 0.17 -10.10
CA VAL A 162 -2.09 -1.17 -9.50
C VAL A 162 -2.61 -1.09 -8.06
N THR A 163 -2.09 -0.14 -7.29
CA THR A 163 -2.30 -0.08 -5.85
C THR A 163 -3.72 0.28 -5.43
N CYS A 164 -4.53 0.93 -6.27
CA CYS A 164 -5.92 1.21 -5.92
C CYS A 164 -6.77 -0.07 -5.84
N ASP A 165 -6.66 -0.95 -6.81
CA ASP A 165 -7.41 -2.21 -6.81
C ASP A 165 -6.80 -3.22 -5.82
N LEU A 166 -5.45 -3.26 -5.66
CA LEU A 166 -4.80 -4.05 -4.62
C LEU A 166 -5.30 -3.68 -3.21
N ARG A 167 -5.36 -2.37 -2.94
CA ARG A 167 -5.85 -1.84 -1.67
C ARG A 167 -7.30 -2.22 -1.43
N GLU A 168 -8.16 -2.03 -2.42
CA GLU A 168 -9.58 -2.39 -2.35
C GLU A 168 -9.76 -3.88 -2.06
N GLU A 169 -9.05 -4.74 -2.78
CA GLU A 169 -9.16 -6.19 -2.60
C GLU A 169 -8.62 -6.66 -1.24
N LEU A 170 -7.51 -6.11 -0.76
CA LEU A 170 -6.98 -6.45 0.56
C LEU A 170 -7.86 -5.89 1.68
N GLN A 171 -8.31 -4.64 1.57
CA GLN A 171 -9.17 -4.02 2.59
C GLN A 171 -10.54 -4.71 2.68
N SER A 172 -11.11 -5.15 1.56
CA SER A 172 -12.38 -5.87 1.55
C SER A 172 -12.28 -7.23 2.24
N ARG A 173 -11.11 -7.90 2.16
CA ARG A 173 -10.89 -9.25 2.72
C ARG A 173 -10.35 -9.20 4.16
N PHE A 174 -9.42 -8.32 4.44
CA PHE A 174 -8.69 -8.27 5.71
C PHE A 174 -9.07 -7.07 6.59
N GLY A 175 -10.02 -6.26 6.16
CA GLY A 175 -10.39 -5.01 6.84
C GLY A 175 -9.41 -3.89 6.51
N GLY A 176 -9.76 -2.68 6.91
CA GLY A 176 -9.03 -1.46 6.61
C GLY A 176 -9.85 -0.52 5.75
N ARG A 177 -9.41 0.73 5.68
CA ARG A 177 -10.05 1.81 4.88
C ARG A 177 -9.02 2.87 4.52
N GLY A 178 -9.39 3.69 3.55
CA GLY A 178 -8.63 4.87 3.18
C GLY A 178 -7.58 4.62 2.12
N ALA A 179 -7.01 5.70 1.61
CA ALA A 179 -6.10 5.70 0.47
C ALA A 179 -4.62 5.51 0.85
N GLY A 180 -4.31 5.39 2.15
CA GLY A 180 -2.93 5.38 2.64
C GLY A 180 -2.26 6.73 2.47
N PHE A 181 -0.95 6.73 2.23
CA PHE A 181 -0.14 7.94 2.16
C PHE A 181 -0.28 8.69 0.83
N ILE A 182 -0.46 10.00 0.94
CA ILE A 182 -0.57 10.93 -0.20
C ILE A 182 0.40 12.10 0.02
N PRO A 183 1.31 12.42 -0.93
CA PRO A 183 2.18 13.58 -0.81
C PRO A 183 1.44 14.89 -0.60
N ALA A 184 2.06 15.83 0.12
CA ALA A 184 1.50 17.15 0.36
C ALA A 184 1.33 17.94 -0.93
N ASP A 185 2.34 17.90 -1.81
CA ASP A 185 2.30 18.51 -3.13
C ASP A 185 3.10 17.66 -4.11
N ILE A 186 2.74 17.74 -5.39
CA ILE A 186 3.45 17.11 -6.51
C ILE A 186 3.51 18.15 -7.62
N PRO A 187 4.69 18.38 -8.25
CA PRO A 187 4.89 19.50 -9.17
C PRO A 187 4.15 19.37 -10.52
N PHE A 188 3.45 18.28 -10.75
CA PHE A 188 2.66 18.03 -11.95
C PHE A 188 1.30 17.42 -11.61
N ALA A 189 0.35 17.56 -12.54
CA ALA A 189 -0.98 17.00 -12.35
C ALA A 189 -0.92 15.47 -12.38
N THR A 190 -1.21 14.83 -11.26
CA THR A 190 -1.46 13.39 -11.18
C THR A 190 -2.91 13.15 -10.82
N VAL A 191 -3.57 12.29 -11.54
CA VAL A 191 -4.94 11.89 -11.21
C VAL A 191 -4.88 10.55 -10.49
N ARG A 192 -5.15 10.57 -9.19
CA ARG A 192 -5.39 9.34 -8.40
C ARG A 192 -6.89 9.20 -8.18
N LYS A 193 -7.44 8.02 -8.46
CA LYS A 193 -8.88 7.75 -8.22
C LYS A 193 -9.19 7.64 -6.73
N SER A 194 -8.22 7.22 -5.94
CA SER A 194 -8.36 6.93 -4.52
C SER A 194 -8.51 8.16 -3.63
N ILE A 195 -8.09 9.35 -4.12
CA ILE A 195 -8.07 10.57 -3.31
C ILE A 195 -8.15 11.82 -4.21
N LYS A 196 -8.78 12.87 -3.73
CA LYS A 196 -8.66 14.21 -4.31
C LYS A 196 -7.68 15.01 -3.47
N ARG A 197 -6.72 15.66 -4.12
CA ARG A 197 -5.75 16.55 -3.48
C ARG A 197 -5.79 17.92 -4.15
N ALA A 198 -5.79 18.97 -3.33
CA ALA A 198 -5.62 20.34 -3.77
C ALA A 198 -4.55 21.01 -2.92
N SER A 199 -3.51 21.55 -3.54
CA SER A 199 -2.36 22.15 -2.87
C SER A 199 -2.03 23.52 -3.47
N SER A 200 -1.49 24.44 -2.68
CA SER A 200 -1.04 25.74 -3.12
C SER A 200 0.08 26.31 -2.25
N ASN A 201 0.90 27.17 -2.84
CA ASN A 201 1.98 27.90 -2.19
C ASN A 201 3.09 27.01 -1.58
N TRP A 202 3.28 25.82 -2.14
CA TRP A 202 4.42 24.95 -1.85
C TRP A 202 5.51 25.10 -2.90
N LYS A 203 6.75 24.89 -2.49
CA LYS A 203 7.86 24.61 -3.37
C LYS A 203 8.25 23.15 -3.18
N THR A 204 8.08 22.35 -4.23
CA THR A 204 8.20 20.90 -4.13
C THR A 204 9.47 20.42 -4.81
N TYR A 205 10.19 19.56 -4.11
CA TYR A 205 11.41 18.91 -4.57
C TYR A 205 11.14 17.41 -4.79
N SER A 206 11.75 16.85 -5.82
CA SER A 206 11.59 15.44 -6.20
C SER A 206 12.89 14.67 -6.01
N ILE A 207 12.79 13.41 -5.59
CA ILE A 207 13.93 12.49 -5.54
C ILE A 207 14.55 12.23 -6.92
N MET A 208 13.79 12.47 -8.00
CA MET A 208 14.28 12.34 -9.38
C MET A 208 15.21 13.50 -9.79
N LYS A 209 15.19 14.59 -9.03
CA LYS A 209 15.99 15.80 -9.28
C LYS A 209 16.56 16.36 -7.98
N PRO A 210 17.36 15.60 -7.26
CA PRO A 210 17.82 15.99 -5.91
C PRO A 210 18.64 17.29 -5.94
N LYS A 211 19.34 17.60 -7.02
CA LYS A 211 20.12 18.85 -7.16
C LYS A 211 19.27 20.13 -7.22
N GLU A 212 17.98 20.03 -7.58
CA GLU A 212 17.06 21.17 -7.50
C GLU A 212 16.72 21.53 -6.04
N ALA A 213 16.89 20.60 -5.11
CA ALA A 213 16.73 20.85 -3.68
C ALA A 213 17.97 21.55 -3.11
N PRO A 214 17.81 22.55 -2.22
CA PRO A 214 18.91 23.06 -1.42
C PRO A 214 19.63 21.93 -0.66
N GLU A 215 20.95 22.04 -0.51
CA GLU A 215 21.77 20.99 0.13
C GLU A 215 21.20 20.47 1.45
N ALA A 216 20.81 21.36 2.34
CA ALA A 216 20.20 21.01 3.62
C ALA A 216 18.84 20.29 3.49
N LEU A 217 18.17 20.31 2.33
CA LEU A 217 16.91 19.59 2.09
C LEU A 217 17.13 18.26 1.37
N ARG A 218 18.27 18.06 0.71
CA ARG A 218 18.59 16.77 0.08
C ARG A 218 18.62 15.66 1.10
N GLU A 219 19.21 15.90 2.27
CA GLU A 219 19.26 14.97 3.40
C GLU A 219 17.92 14.77 4.10
N ARG A 220 16.84 15.37 3.59
CA ARG A 220 15.48 15.26 4.14
C ARG A 220 14.48 14.64 3.17
N LEU A 221 14.94 14.21 1.99
CA LEU A 221 14.06 13.55 1.03
C LEU A 221 13.58 12.19 1.55
N PHE A 222 12.33 11.86 1.27
CA PHE A 222 11.64 10.65 1.71
C PHE A 222 11.29 9.77 0.50
N VAL A 223 11.22 8.45 0.68
CA VAL A 223 10.89 7.48 -0.39
C VAL A 223 9.55 7.71 -1.07
N SER A 224 8.65 8.52 -0.49
CA SER A 224 7.40 8.92 -1.16
C SER A 224 7.62 9.72 -2.45
N GLY A 225 8.85 10.17 -2.68
CA GLY A 225 9.25 10.83 -3.91
C GLY A 225 9.25 12.36 -3.88
N TYR A 226 8.58 12.97 -2.90
CA TYR A 226 8.38 14.42 -2.87
C TYR A 226 8.53 15.01 -1.48
N LEU A 227 9.10 16.22 -1.42
CA LEU A 227 9.18 17.05 -0.21
C LEU A 227 8.65 18.44 -0.55
N ALA A 228 7.60 18.88 0.11
CA ALA A 228 6.96 20.18 -0.09
C ALA A 228 7.40 21.17 1.00
N GLU A 229 8.18 22.20 0.62
CA GLU A 229 8.56 23.30 1.49
C GLU A 229 7.52 24.42 1.40
N GLY A 230 6.96 24.86 2.52
CA GLY A 230 5.93 25.88 2.59
C GLY A 230 6.10 26.85 3.75
N ARG A 231 5.70 28.11 3.51
CA ARG A 231 5.63 29.18 4.50
C ARG A 231 4.18 29.55 4.78
N ALA A 232 3.96 30.56 5.62
CA ALA A 232 2.63 31.07 5.91
C ALA A 232 1.80 31.25 4.62
N GLY A 233 0.60 30.64 4.58
CA GLY A 233 -0.28 30.58 3.43
C GLY A 233 -0.12 29.33 2.56
N ALA A 234 0.86 28.47 2.77
CA ALA A 234 0.92 27.17 2.12
C ALA A 234 -0.20 26.28 2.66
N THR A 235 -0.87 25.54 1.76
CA THR A 235 -2.00 24.70 2.16
C THR A 235 -2.11 23.47 1.27
N THR A 236 -2.54 22.35 1.87
CA THR A 236 -2.95 21.14 1.16
C THR A 236 -4.25 20.62 1.76
N ARG A 237 -5.17 20.25 0.90
CA ARG A 237 -6.43 19.58 1.24
C ARG A 237 -6.42 18.18 0.64
N TRP A 238 -6.73 17.18 1.45
CA TRP A 238 -6.94 15.80 1.03
C TRP A 238 -8.40 15.45 1.28
N GLN A 239 -9.07 14.90 0.26
CA GLN A 239 -10.48 14.53 0.33
C GLN A 239 -10.65 13.09 -0.13
N ALA A 240 -11.33 12.29 0.68
CA ALA A 240 -11.77 10.95 0.33
C ALA A 240 -12.62 10.94 -0.93
N THR A 241 -12.71 9.80 -1.60
CA THR A 241 -13.54 9.61 -2.78
C THR A 241 -14.44 8.40 -2.59
N ASN A 242 -15.47 8.30 -3.39
CA ASN A 242 -16.34 7.13 -3.46
C ASN A 242 -16.02 6.22 -4.65
N ALA A 243 -14.79 6.28 -5.17
CA ALA A 243 -14.36 5.44 -6.29
C ALA A 243 -14.33 3.94 -5.92
N TYR A 244 -14.10 3.64 -4.64
CA TYR A 244 -14.14 2.31 -4.05
C TYR A 244 -14.84 2.37 -2.68
N PRO A 245 -15.52 1.29 -2.25
CA PRO A 245 -16.26 1.26 -0.98
C PRO A 245 -15.41 1.59 0.26
N ALA A 246 -14.14 1.19 0.27
CA ALA A 246 -13.25 1.44 1.40
C ALA A 246 -12.65 2.86 1.45
N LEU A 247 -12.93 3.71 0.46
CA LEU A 247 -12.37 5.07 0.35
C LEU A 247 -13.32 6.18 0.76
N ASP A 248 -14.61 5.90 0.96
CA ASP A 248 -15.65 6.92 1.18
C ASP A 248 -15.61 7.55 2.57
N SER A 249 -14.97 6.90 3.52
CA SER A 249 -14.81 7.41 4.89
C SER A 249 -13.48 6.99 5.49
N CYS A 250 -12.81 7.94 6.12
CA CYS A 250 -11.57 7.74 6.87
C CYS A 250 -11.79 8.18 8.31
N THR A 251 -11.26 7.43 9.27
CA THR A 251 -11.37 7.74 10.70
C THR A 251 -10.07 8.23 11.31
N GLN A 252 -8.97 8.13 10.57
CA GLN A 252 -7.64 8.54 11.01
C GLN A 252 -6.91 9.26 9.87
N ALA A 253 -6.20 10.32 10.21
CA ALA A 253 -5.24 10.98 9.33
C ALA A 253 -3.94 11.19 10.07
N ARG A 254 -2.82 10.95 9.38
CA ARG A 254 -1.46 11.04 9.92
C ARG A 254 -0.64 11.95 9.01
N ILE A 255 -0.48 13.22 9.41
CA ILE A 255 0.26 14.22 8.63
C ILE A 255 1.70 14.20 9.08
N LEU A 256 2.64 13.99 8.14
CA LEU A 256 4.07 13.94 8.40
C LEU A 256 4.77 15.19 7.90
N LEU A 257 5.51 15.84 8.80
CA LEU A 257 6.23 17.07 8.49
C LEU A 257 7.47 17.25 9.36
N ILE A 258 8.37 18.14 8.95
CA ILE A 258 9.49 18.68 9.74
C ILE A 258 9.47 20.20 9.73
N SER A 259 10.09 20.82 10.73
CA SER A 259 10.31 22.26 10.78
C SER A 259 11.73 22.56 11.25
N ARG A 260 12.36 23.58 10.65
CA ARG A 260 13.67 24.07 11.10
C ARG A 260 13.57 25.04 12.26
N ASP A 261 12.55 25.89 12.22
CA ASP A 261 12.24 26.86 13.24
C ASP A 261 10.88 26.54 13.84
N THR A 262 10.59 27.03 15.04
CA THR A 262 9.25 26.88 15.61
C THR A 262 8.22 27.46 14.66
N SER A 263 7.30 26.62 14.19
CA SER A 263 6.28 26.98 13.21
C SER A 263 4.89 26.66 13.73
N ARG A 264 3.88 27.40 13.27
CA ARG A 264 2.49 27.17 13.62
C ARG A 264 1.73 26.70 12.40
N VAL A 265 1.08 25.55 12.53
CA VAL A 265 0.21 24.98 11.50
C VAL A 265 -1.20 24.79 12.02
N GLU A 266 -2.17 24.89 11.14
CA GLU A 266 -3.59 24.65 11.42
C GLU A 266 -4.02 23.42 10.64
N VAL A 267 -4.72 22.51 11.31
CA VAL A 267 -5.43 21.39 10.69
C VAL A 267 -6.92 21.67 10.74
N ILE A 268 -7.60 21.49 9.60
CA ILE A 268 -9.03 21.79 9.42
C ILE A 268 -9.71 20.51 8.95
N LEU A 269 -10.76 20.09 9.66
CA LEU A 269 -11.65 19.00 9.25
C LEU A 269 -12.93 19.58 8.65
N GLY A 270 -13.23 19.14 7.43
CA GLY A 270 -14.30 19.76 6.65
C GLY A 270 -14.04 21.25 6.46
N ASP A 271 -15.04 22.07 6.76
CA ASP A 271 -14.92 23.53 6.65
C ASP A 271 -14.94 24.25 8.01
N THR A 272 -15.19 23.55 9.12
CA THR A 272 -15.57 24.18 10.40
C THR A 272 -14.66 23.84 11.57
N LEU A 273 -14.25 22.58 11.75
CA LEU A 273 -13.45 22.16 12.89
C LEU A 273 -11.98 22.47 12.63
N ARG A 274 -11.32 23.12 13.60
CA ARG A 274 -9.94 23.59 13.47
C ARG A 274 -9.16 23.33 14.73
N ASN A 275 -7.89 22.96 14.58
CA ASN A 275 -6.93 22.91 15.67
C ASN A 275 -5.57 23.41 15.20
N GLU A 276 -4.86 24.13 16.05
CA GLU A 276 -3.52 24.65 15.76
C GLU A 276 -2.47 23.88 16.55
N PHE A 277 -1.32 23.67 15.90
CA PHE A 277 -0.18 22.96 16.47
C PHE A 277 1.07 23.82 16.33
N MET A 278 1.82 23.90 17.45
CA MET A 278 3.16 24.48 17.46
C MET A 278 4.17 23.38 17.18
N ILE A 279 4.82 23.44 16.03
CA ILE A 279 5.79 22.45 15.59
C ILE A 279 7.19 22.93 16.00
N ALA A 280 7.88 22.13 16.79
CA ALA A 280 9.24 22.45 17.21
C ALA A 280 10.22 22.45 16.02
N GLY A 281 11.17 23.38 16.04
CA GLY A 281 12.18 23.56 15.02
C GLY A 281 13.46 22.76 15.32
N ASP A 282 13.39 21.44 15.25
CA ASP A 282 14.53 20.54 15.49
C ASP A 282 14.80 19.57 14.32
N GLU A 283 14.15 19.82 13.19
CA GLU A 283 14.28 19.04 11.96
C GLU A 283 13.97 17.52 12.08
N ARG A 284 13.31 17.10 13.16
CA ARG A 284 12.82 15.72 13.31
C ARG A 284 11.48 15.56 12.61
N VAL A 285 11.23 14.38 12.07
CA VAL A 285 9.90 14.05 11.55
C VAL A 285 8.90 14.09 12.70
N ARG A 286 7.80 14.81 12.48
CA ARG A 286 6.69 14.97 13.39
C ARG A 286 5.44 14.40 12.75
N GLU A 287 4.63 13.76 13.55
CA GLU A 287 3.30 13.31 13.16
C GLU A 287 2.24 14.20 13.82
N ILE A 288 1.30 14.70 13.00
CA ILE A 288 0.04 15.19 13.53
C ILE A 288 -0.97 14.07 13.27
N TYR A 289 -1.38 13.40 14.33
CA TYR A 289 -2.39 12.35 14.32
C TYR A 289 -3.76 12.96 14.60
N VAL A 290 -4.70 12.71 13.72
CA VAL A 290 -6.08 13.18 13.86
C VAL A 290 -7.01 11.97 13.80
N GLU A 291 -7.83 11.80 14.83
CA GLU A 291 -8.87 10.76 14.87
C GLU A 291 -10.25 11.43 14.85
N GLY A 292 -11.12 10.98 13.95
CA GLY A 292 -12.45 11.54 13.75
C GLY A 292 -12.97 11.26 12.35
N ALA A 293 -13.94 12.04 11.88
CA ALA A 293 -14.35 12.05 10.48
C ALA A 293 -13.32 12.85 9.67
N VAL A 294 -12.31 12.19 9.12
CA VAL A 294 -11.17 12.83 8.45
C VAL A 294 -11.21 12.72 6.92
N ASP A 295 -12.34 12.37 6.36
CA ASP A 295 -12.56 12.25 4.90
C ASP A 295 -12.30 13.55 4.13
N ASP A 296 -12.28 14.68 4.82
CA ASP A 296 -11.89 15.98 4.28
C ASP A 296 -11.01 16.70 5.29
N ILE A 297 -9.71 16.66 5.07
CA ILE A 297 -8.73 17.26 5.96
C ILE A 297 -7.82 18.23 5.20
N ARG A 298 -7.52 19.36 5.82
CA ARG A 298 -6.63 20.38 5.27
C ARG A 298 -5.55 20.76 6.27
N LEU A 299 -4.32 20.82 5.80
CA LEU A 299 -3.20 21.45 6.49
C LEU A 299 -2.99 22.86 5.94
N ARG A 300 -2.78 23.83 6.82
CA ARG A 300 -2.39 25.20 6.49
C ARG A 300 -1.21 25.64 7.35
N VAL A 301 -0.19 26.19 6.74
CA VAL A 301 0.90 26.86 7.45
C VAL A 301 0.43 28.25 7.82
N VAL A 302 0.41 28.55 9.13
CA VAL A 302 -0.04 29.84 9.66
C VAL A 302 1.14 30.76 9.89
N GLU A 303 2.25 30.23 10.43
CA GLU A 303 3.46 30.97 10.75
C GLU A 303 4.69 30.08 10.62
N GLY A 304 5.84 30.68 10.29
CA GLY A 304 7.09 29.97 10.09
C GLY A 304 7.23 29.27 8.74
N SER A 305 8.01 28.20 8.71
CA SER A 305 8.29 27.40 7.50
C SER A 305 8.35 25.93 7.84
N VAL A 306 7.58 25.12 7.14
CA VAL A 306 7.56 23.67 7.31
C VAL A 306 7.87 22.94 6.00
N MET A 307 8.41 21.75 6.13
CA MET A 307 8.56 20.80 5.04
C MET A 307 7.58 19.65 5.31
N CYS A 308 6.58 19.51 4.44
CA CYS A 308 5.55 18.50 4.56
C CYS A 308 5.78 17.37 3.58
N TYR A 309 5.80 16.14 4.07
CA TYR A 309 5.87 14.93 3.23
C TYR A 309 4.50 14.60 2.66
N GLY A 310 3.45 14.67 3.48
CA GLY A 310 2.10 14.32 3.09
C GLY A 310 1.25 13.89 4.26
N ALA A 311 0.13 13.25 3.94
CA ALA A 311 -0.77 12.67 4.92
C ALA A 311 -1.15 11.24 4.54
N SER A 312 -1.26 10.35 5.52
CA SER A 312 -1.92 9.07 5.37
C SER A 312 -3.37 9.19 5.80
N MET A 313 -4.30 8.74 4.94
CA MET A 313 -5.73 8.71 5.18
C MET A 313 -6.16 7.27 5.40
N GLU A 314 -6.65 6.93 6.60
CA GLU A 314 -6.78 5.55 7.08
C GLU A 314 -8.12 5.29 7.78
N GLY A 315 -8.42 4.01 7.98
CA GLY A 315 -9.41 3.52 8.93
C GLY A 315 -8.79 3.10 10.27
N ALA A 316 -9.62 2.68 11.21
CA ALA A 316 -9.17 2.13 12.49
C ALA A 316 -8.74 0.67 12.31
N GLY A 317 -7.50 0.45 11.91
CA GLY A 317 -6.92 -0.87 11.73
C GLY A 317 -7.20 -1.53 10.37
N GLY A 318 -6.71 -2.76 10.19
CA GLY A 318 -6.75 -3.51 8.94
C GLY A 318 -5.56 -3.24 8.03
N VAL A 319 -5.77 -3.31 6.71
CA VAL A 319 -4.71 -3.15 5.73
C VAL A 319 -4.61 -1.72 5.25
N THR A 320 -3.40 -1.16 5.31
CA THR A 320 -3.04 0.11 4.67
C THR A 320 -2.03 -0.15 3.55
N VAL A 321 -2.26 0.41 2.36
CA VAL A 321 -1.34 0.31 1.21
C VAL A 321 -0.93 1.70 0.78
N ASP A 322 0.34 2.03 0.96
CA ASP A 322 0.96 3.28 0.56
C ASP A 322 1.59 3.16 -0.82
N ASN A 323 1.36 4.13 -1.70
CA ASN A 323 1.96 4.16 -3.01
C ASN A 323 3.10 5.20 -3.05
N PHE A 324 4.33 4.73 -3.14
CA PHE A 324 5.57 5.51 -3.23
C PHE A 324 6.20 5.41 -4.62
N SER A 325 5.39 5.41 -5.66
CA SER A 325 5.85 5.35 -7.03
C SER A 325 6.16 6.73 -7.61
N VAL A 326 7.22 6.80 -8.41
CA VAL A 326 7.61 7.98 -9.16
C VAL A 326 7.96 7.56 -10.58
N ARG A 327 7.32 8.19 -11.58
CA ARG A 327 7.54 7.86 -13.01
C ARG A 327 9.00 8.02 -13.41
N SER A 328 9.40 7.27 -14.43
CA SER A 328 10.75 7.26 -14.99
C SER A 328 11.85 6.81 -14.02
N ASN A 329 11.51 6.33 -12.83
CA ASN A 329 12.45 5.81 -11.84
C ASN A 329 12.88 4.37 -12.20
N ASN A 330 14.18 4.12 -12.25
CA ASN A 330 14.74 2.77 -12.40
C ASN A 330 15.06 2.08 -11.06
N GLY A 331 14.67 2.72 -9.95
CA GLY A 331 14.97 2.32 -8.58
C GLY A 331 16.17 3.04 -7.96
N HIS A 332 17.03 3.66 -8.78
CA HIS A 332 18.23 4.30 -8.28
C HIS A 332 17.96 5.57 -7.45
N ALA A 333 16.87 6.30 -7.77
CA ALA A 333 16.52 7.54 -7.05
C ALA A 333 16.20 7.33 -5.56
N ILE A 334 15.96 6.11 -5.10
CA ILE A 334 15.75 5.84 -3.66
C ILE A 334 16.99 6.10 -2.83
N PHE A 335 18.20 5.94 -3.40
CA PHE A 335 19.46 6.22 -2.71
C PHE A 335 19.67 7.71 -2.42
N GLY A 336 19.00 8.59 -3.16
CA GLY A 336 18.97 10.04 -2.88
C GLY A 336 18.02 10.42 -1.74
N THR A 337 17.38 9.47 -1.07
CA THR A 337 16.51 9.73 0.09
C THR A 337 17.27 9.55 1.40
N SER A 338 16.77 10.16 2.47
CA SER A 338 17.38 10.08 3.80
C SER A 338 16.99 8.77 4.50
N ALA A 339 17.96 7.91 4.77
CA ALA A 339 17.70 6.70 5.56
C ALA A 339 17.17 7.03 6.97
N THR A 340 17.66 8.12 7.57
CA THR A 340 17.18 8.61 8.88
C THR A 340 15.70 9.01 8.83
N VAL A 341 15.30 9.77 7.80
CA VAL A 341 13.89 10.17 7.64
C VAL A 341 13.02 8.95 7.38
N ASN A 342 13.45 8.05 6.47
CA ASN A 342 12.72 6.82 6.18
C ASN A 342 12.53 5.98 7.44
N ARG A 343 13.57 5.87 8.29
CA ARG A 343 13.52 5.15 9.55
C ARG A 343 12.57 5.80 10.55
N GLN A 344 12.61 7.14 10.71
CA GLN A 344 11.68 7.87 11.58
C GLN A 344 10.22 7.68 11.12
N VAL A 345 9.97 7.66 9.82
CA VAL A 345 8.63 7.39 9.28
C VAL A 345 8.22 5.94 9.53
N ASP A 346 9.12 4.98 9.36
CA ASP A 346 8.83 3.57 9.68
C ASP A 346 8.48 3.37 11.16
N GLU A 347 9.19 4.01 12.07
CA GLU A 347 8.89 3.97 13.50
C GLU A 347 7.51 4.54 13.85
N MET A 348 7.01 5.53 13.07
CA MET A 348 5.68 6.10 13.24
C MET A 348 4.59 5.28 12.60
N LEU A 349 4.80 4.83 11.34
CA LEU A 349 3.77 4.20 10.52
C LEU A 349 3.78 2.67 10.64
N GLY A 350 4.94 2.04 10.80
CA GLY A 350 5.13 0.60 10.96
C GLY A 350 4.85 -0.16 9.66
N TYR A 351 5.89 -0.43 8.85
CA TYR A 351 5.73 -1.20 7.62
C TYR A 351 6.01 -2.68 7.85
N ASP A 352 5.10 -3.53 7.38
CA ASP A 352 5.22 -5.00 7.43
C ASP A 352 5.73 -5.59 6.12
N LEU A 353 5.47 -4.87 5.00
CA LEU A 353 5.89 -5.28 3.67
C LEU A 353 6.35 -4.08 2.85
N VAL A 354 7.51 -4.20 2.20
CA VAL A 354 8.00 -3.28 1.17
C VAL A 354 8.06 -4.01 -0.16
N VAL A 355 7.37 -3.49 -1.17
CA VAL A 355 7.41 -3.99 -2.55
C VAL A 355 8.29 -3.08 -3.38
N LEU A 356 9.29 -3.64 -4.05
CA LEU A 356 10.19 -2.95 -4.98
C LEU A 356 9.83 -3.34 -6.42
N GLN A 357 9.09 -2.46 -7.13
CA GLN A 357 8.66 -2.67 -8.51
C GLN A 357 9.40 -1.71 -9.46
N TYR A 358 10.49 -2.16 -10.05
CA TYR A 358 11.31 -1.38 -10.96
C TYR A 358 11.83 -2.25 -12.12
N GLY A 359 12.45 -1.61 -13.13
CA GLY A 359 13.13 -2.29 -14.23
C GLY A 359 12.56 -1.98 -15.61
N LEU A 360 11.34 -1.45 -15.71
CA LEU A 360 10.74 -1.11 -17.00
C LEU A 360 11.59 -0.08 -17.77
N ASN A 361 12.19 0.87 -17.05
CA ASN A 361 12.94 1.99 -17.60
C ASN A 361 14.38 1.65 -18.06
N ILE A 362 14.90 0.46 -17.70
CA ILE A 362 16.24 0.02 -18.14
C ILE A 362 16.21 -1.04 -19.24
N MET A 363 15.03 -1.49 -19.67
CA MET A 363 14.91 -2.50 -20.69
C MET A 363 15.31 -1.97 -22.07
N GLN A 364 16.28 -2.63 -22.69
CA GLN A 364 16.68 -2.38 -24.07
C GLN A 364 16.37 -3.59 -24.96
N LYS A 365 16.04 -3.34 -26.23
CA LYS A 365 15.69 -4.38 -27.20
C LYS A 365 16.79 -5.42 -27.32
N GLY A 366 16.43 -6.68 -27.05
CA GLY A 366 17.34 -7.83 -27.18
C GLY A 366 18.46 -7.93 -26.15
N GLN A 367 18.51 -7.05 -25.16
CA GLN A 367 19.53 -7.10 -24.11
C GLN A 367 19.39 -8.38 -23.27
N ARG A 368 20.50 -9.07 -23.03
CA ARG A 368 20.53 -10.35 -22.32
C ARG A 368 21.33 -10.29 -21.01
N VAL A 369 22.12 -9.26 -20.78
CA VAL A 369 23.00 -9.13 -19.61
C VAL A 369 22.61 -7.92 -18.80
N TYR A 370 22.23 -8.16 -17.54
CA TYR A 370 21.77 -7.14 -16.58
C TYR A 370 22.55 -7.24 -15.25
N ALA A 371 23.84 -7.61 -15.31
CA ALA A 371 24.63 -7.82 -14.10
C ALA A 371 24.72 -6.55 -13.22
N LYS A 372 24.97 -5.39 -13.82
CA LYS A 372 24.99 -4.12 -13.07
C LYS A 372 23.63 -3.81 -12.42
N TYR A 373 22.53 -4.05 -13.14
CA TYR A 373 21.21 -3.83 -12.60
C TYR A 373 20.83 -4.83 -11.50
N ARG A 374 21.31 -6.09 -11.61
CA ARG A 374 21.19 -7.05 -10.50
C ARG A 374 21.86 -6.51 -9.23
N ASP A 375 23.06 -5.98 -9.37
CA ASP A 375 23.81 -5.44 -8.24
C ASP A 375 23.08 -4.21 -7.67
N GLN A 376 22.55 -3.31 -8.52
CA GLN A 376 21.69 -2.20 -8.10
C GLN A 376 20.44 -2.70 -7.34
N VAL A 377 19.78 -3.78 -7.79
CA VAL A 377 18.62 -4.36 -7.07
C VAL A 377 19.03 -4.87 -5.70
N ARG A 378 20.22 -5.47 -5.56
CA ARG A 378 20.76 -5.88 -4.25
C ARG A 378 20.98 -4.69 -3.34
N ASP A 379 21.53 -3.60 -3.86
CA ASP A 379 21.74 -2.36 -3.10
C ASP A 379 20.41 -1.73 -2.68
N MET A 380 19.39 -1.74 -3.58
CA MET A 380 18.03 -1.32 -3.23
C MET A 380 17.42 -2.15 -2.09
N ILE A 381 17.60 -3.48 -2.12
CA ILE A 381 17.14 -4.37 -1.06
C ILE A 381 17.84 -4.00 0.26
N ALA A 382 19.18 -3.91 0.26
CA ALA A 382 19.94 -3.54 1.45
C ALA A 382 19.56 -2.16 2.00
N TYR A 383 19.29 -1.19 1.11
CA TYR A 383 18.80 0.12 1.50
C TYR A 383 17.40 0.04 2.14
N ALA A 384 16.48 -0.72 1.53
CA ALA A 384 15.13 -0.90 2.07
C ALA A 384 15.16 -1.61 3.45
N GLU A 385 15.97 -2.64 3.64
CA GLU A 385 16.14 -3.31 4.93
C GLU A 385 16.67 -2.38 6.02
N ARG A 386 17.57 -1.45 5.66
CA ARG A 386 18.08 -0.44 6.58
C ARG A 386 17.02 0.58 6.98
N CYS A 387 16.16 0.96 6.04
CA CYS A 387 15.09 1.94 6.27
C CYS A 387 13.87 1.33 6.97
N PHE A 388 13.57 0.05 6.70
CA PHE A 388 12.35 -0.67 7.14
C PHE A 388 12.76 -2.04 7.72
N PRO A 389 13.43 -2.09 8.87
CA PRO A 389 14.12 -3.29 9.34
C PRO A 389 13.18 -4.45 9.72
N ASN A 390 11.93 -4.16 10.03
CA ASN A 390 10.92 -5.16 10.40
C ASN A 390 10.08 -5.63 9.20
N ALA A 391 10.13 -4.91 8.08
CA ALA A 391 9.36 -5.23 6.90
C ALA A 391 9.96 -6.41 6.12
N ALA A 392 9.11 -7.26 5.57
CA ALA A 392 9.49 -8.17 4.50
C ALA A 392 9.76 -7.38 3.22
N ILE A 393 10.71 -7.83 2.40
CA ILE A 393 10.99 -7.21 1.11
C ILE A 393 10.52 -8.15 -0.01
N VAL A 394 9.71 -7.62 -0.93
CA VAL A 394 9.31 -8.31 -2.16
C VAL A 394 9.87 -7.57 -3.36
N VAL A 395 10.70 -8.23 -4.13
CA VAL A 395 11.09 -7.77 -5.47
C VAL A 395 10.00 -8.20 -6.44
N MET A 396 9.25 -7.25 -6.94
CA MET A 396 8.24 -7.46 -7.97
C MET A 396 8.89 -7.35 -9.34
N GLY A 397 9.04 -8.49 -10.01
CA GLY A 397 9.69 -8.59 -11.32
C GLY A 397 9.04 -7.72 -12.38
N VAL A 398 9.81 -7.35 -13.39
CA VAL A 398 9.38 -6.46 -14.45
C VAL A 398 8.17 -7.02 -15.23
N SER A 399 7.35 -6.12 -15.78
CA SER A 399 6.20 -6.44 -16.65
C SER A 399 6.62 -6.92 -18.04
N ASP A 400 5.69 -7.56 -18.77
CA ASP A 400 5.84 -7.80 -20.20
C ASP A 400 5.86 -6.47 -20.98
N ARG A 401 6.68 -6.41 -22.05
CA ARG A 401 6.83 -5.24 -22.90
C ARG A 401 7.08 -5.64 -24.35
N TRP A 402 6.45 -4.92 -25.27
CA TRP A 402 6.65 -5.04 -26.70
C TRP A 402 7.12 -3.70 -27.27
N VAL A 403 7.85 -3.74 -28.35
CA VAL A 403 8.41 -2.56 -29.02
C VAL A 403 8.09 -2.59 -30.52
N LYS A 404 7.99 -1.41 -31.10
CA LYS A 404 7.75 -1.28 -32.54
C LYS A 404 9.01 -1.64 -33.33
N ASN A 405 8.89 -2.54 -34.29
CA ASN A 405 9.97 -2.83 -35.23
C ASN A 405 10.02 -1.71 -36.29
N ALA A 406 11.18 -1.11 -36.46
CA ALA A 406 11.36 0.04 -37.37
C ALA A 406 11.18 -0.33 -38.85
N GLU A 407 11.47 -1.58 -39.25
CA GLU A 407 11.40 -2.03 -40.63
C GLU A 407 9.98 -2.49 -41.03
N THR A 408 9.36 -3.29 -40.14
CA THR A 408 8.04 -3.91 -40.42
C THR A 408 6.89 -3.05 -39.93
N ASN A 409 7.16 -2.04 -39.11
CA ASN A 409 6.17 -1.21 -38.42
C ASN A 409 5.23 -2.00 -37.49
N ALA A 410 5.49 -3.30 -37.26
CA ALA A 410 4.74 -4.18 -36.37
C ALA A 410 5.34 -4.15 -34.96
N TYR A 411 4.50 -4.47 -33.95
CA TYR A 411 4.97 -4.66 -32.59
C TYR A 411 5.50 -6.10 -32.41
N GLU A 412 6.62 -6.23 -31.71
CA GLU A 412 7.25 -7.50 -31.39
C GLU A 412 7.75 -7.50 -29.93
N PRO A 413 7.94 -8.68 -29.29
CA PRO A 413 8.50 -8.74 -27.95
C PRO A 413 9.83 -7.99 -27.89
N ILE A 414 10.06 -7.20 -26.82
CA ILE A 414 11.33 -6.50 -26.64
C ILE A 414 12.53 -7.46 -26.54
N GLY A 415 12.28 -8.73 -26.18
CA GLY A 415 13.26 -9.81 -26.14
C GLY A 415 14.22 -9.78 -24.95
N SER A 416 14.02 -8.89 -24.00
CA SER A 416 14.86 -8.73 -22.79
C SER A 416 14.14 -9.04 -21.48
N VAL A 417 12.82 -9.23 -21.50
CA VAL A 417 11.99 -9.44 -20.29
C VAL A 417 12.48 -10.63 -19.47
N ASP A 418 12.64 -11.80 -20.08
CA ASP A 418 13.05 -13.02 -19.36
C ASP A 418 14.45 -12.89 -18.76
N ALA A 419 15.39 -12.26 -19.49
CA ALA A 419 16.73 -12.01 -18.99
C ALA A 419 16.67 -11.08 -17.76
N LEU A 420 16.01 -9.93 -17.87
CA LEU A 420 15.91 -8.98 -16.75
C LEU A 420 15.22 -9.61 -15.53
N THR A 421 14.10 -10.30 -15.75
CA THR A 421 13.37 -11.03 -14.70
C THR A 421 14.28 -12.04 -13.98
N SER A 422 15.12 -12.78 -14.73
CA SER A 422 16.07 -13.73 -14.16
C SER A 422 17.13 -13.04 -13.28
N TYR A 423 17.62 -11.86 -13.68
CA TYR A 423 18.57 -11.09 -12.88
C TYR A 423 17.92 -10.47 -11.63
N GLN A 424 16.67 -10.02 -11.70
CA GLN A 424 15.92 -9.54 -10.53
C GLN A 424 15.67 -10.70 -9.54
N ARG A 425 15.27 -11.86 -10.05
CA ARG A 425 15.09 -13.07 -9.24
C ARG A 425 16.40 -13.50 -8.56
N ALA A 426 17.52 -13.47 -9.28
CA ALA A 426 18.84 -13.79 -8.73
C ALA A 426 19.30 -12.79 -7.66
N ALA A 427 18.93 -11.51 -7.78
CA ALA A 427 19.17 -10.52 -6.73
C ALA A 427 18.38 -10.87 -5.47
N ALA A 428 17.08 -11.16 -5.59
CA ALA A 428 16.24 -11.55 -4.47
C ALA A 428 16.75 -12.82 -3.77
N ASP A 429 17.13 -13.85 -4.54
CA ASP A 429 17.73 -15.10 -3.98
C ASP A 429 19.05 -14.81 -3.25
N SER A 430 19.92 -13.97 -3.81
CA SER A 430 21.20 -13.64 -3.16
C SER A 430 21.03 -12.85 -1.86
N CYS A 431 19.99 -12.04 -1.75
CA CYS A 431 19.66 -11.23 -0.57
C CYS A 431 18.69 -11.96 0.40
N LYS A 432 18.22 -13.15 0.06
CA LYS A 432 17.29 -13.94 0.87
C LYS A 432 15.97 -13.21 1.15
N VAL A 433 15.43 -12.57 0.11
CA VAL A 433 14.12 -11.88 0.13
C VAL A 433 13.16 -12.53 -0.87
N VAL A 434 11.93 -12.07 -0.87
CA VAL A 434 10.86 -12.64 -1.70
C VAL A 434 10.88 -12.09 -3.11
N PHE A 435 10.59 -12.93 -4.11
CA PHE A 435 10.39 -12.55 -5.49
C PHE A 435 8.98 -12.89 -5.97
N TRP A 436 8.38 -11.99 -6.77
CA TRP A 436 7.11 -12.23 -7.45
C TRP A 436 7.18 -11.85 -8.93
N ASN A 437 6.72 -12.73 -9.82
CA ASN A 437 6.96 -12.63 -11.26
C ASN A 437 5.79 -12.00 -12.01
N THR A 438 5.82 -10.67 -12.21
CA THR A 438 4.78 -9.91 -12.93
C THR A 438 4.68 -10.32 -14.40
N SER A 439 5.81 -10.51 -15.09
CA SER A 439 5.79 -10.90 -16.51
C SER A 439 5.10 -12.26 -16.70
N ARG A 440 5.27 -13.19 -15.76
CA ARG A 440 4.59 -14.49 -15.78
C ARG A 440 3.08 -14.35 -15.61
N VAL A 441 2.63 -13.47 -14.73
CA VAL A 441 1.19 -13.14 -14.58
C VAL A 441 0.64 -12.62 -15.90
N MET A 442 1.33 -11.66 -16.51
CA MET A 442 0.88 -11.09 -17.79
C MET A 442 0.86 -12.13 -18.90
N GLN A 443 1.87 -13.01 -18.98
CA GLN A 443 1.91 -14.13 -19.95
C GLN A 443 0.73 -15.08 -19.76
N ASN A 444 0.39 -15.46 -18.53
CA ASN A 444 -0.77 -16.31 -18.22
C ASN A 444 -2.09 -15.65 -18.66
N LEU A 445 -2.15 -14.32 -18.70
CA LEU A 445 -3.29 -13.54 -19.19
C LEU A 445 -3.24 -13.24 -20.70
N GLY A 446 -2.24 -13.78 -21.43
CA GLY A 446 -2.09 -13.65 -22.87
C GLY A 446 -1.07 -12.61 -23.32
N GLY A 447 -0.28 -12.06 -22.41
CA GLY A 447 0.81 -11.12 -22.67
C GLY A 447 0.35 -9.71 -23.07
N MET A 448 1.32 -8.83 -23.29
CA MET A 448 1.07 -7.43 -23.65
C MET A 448 0.15 -7.26 -24.88
N PRO A 449 0.22 -8.06 -25.96
CA PRO A 449 -0.72 -7.93 -27.08
C PRO A 449 -2.17 -8.13 -26.65
N LYS A 450 -2.43 -9.05 -25.72
CA LYS A 450 -3.77 -9.27 -25.19
C LYS A 450 -4.22 -8.11 -24.30
N PHE A 451 -3.30 -7.57 -23.50
CA PHE A 451 -3.57 -6.37 -22.70
C PHE A 451 -3.98 -5.19 -23.58
N VAL A 452 -3.25 -4.94 -24.66
CA VAL A 452 -3.59 -3.86 -25.61
C VAL A 452 -4.91 -4.13 -26.33
N SER A 453 -5.13 -5.35 -26.86
CA SER A 453 -6.35 -5.69 -27.60
C SER A 453 -7.61 -5.63 -26.74
N ASN A 454 -7.50 -5.90 -25.45
CA ASN A 454 -8.60 -5.80 -24.47
C ASN A 454 -8.77 -4.38 -23.89
N GLY A 455 -7.93 -3.41 -24.28
CA GLY A 455 -7.96 -2.07 -23.69
C GLY A 455 -7.45 -2.02 -22.24
N TRP A 456 -6.59 -2.96 -21.82
CA TRP A 456 -5.97 -3.03 -20.51
C TRP A 456 -4.61 -2.35 -20.46
N ALA A 457 -4.05 -2.01 -21.61
CA ALA A 457 -2.79 -1.29 -21.77
C ALA A 457 -2.90 -0.26 -22.89
N ALA A 458 -2.01 0.71 -22.86
CA ALA A 458 -1.86 1.71 -23.91
C ALA A 458 -1.33 1.08 -25.22
N LYS A 459 -1.54 1.76 -26.34
CA LYS A 459 -1.09 1.31 -27.67
C LYS A 459 0.43 1.38 -27.85
N ASP A 460 1.16 1.86 -26.87
CA ASP A 460 2.62 1.83 -26.82
C ASP A 460 3.19 0.45 -26.42
N TYR A 461 2.30 -0.49 -26.05
CA TYR A 461 2.66 -1.85 -25.64
C TYR A 461 3.64 -1.90 -24.46
N THR A 462 3.59 -0.89 -23.60
CA THR A 462 4.47 -0.72 -22.43
C THR A 462 3.65 -0.43 -21.18
N HIS A 463 2.79 0.59 -21.23
CA HIS A 463 2.08 1.07 -20.06
C HIS A 463 0.68 0.45 -19.95
N ILE A 464 0.40 -0.14 -18.80
CA ILE A 464 -0.95 -0.60 -18.44
C ILE A 464 -1.78 0.59 -17.95
N ASN A 465 -3.10 0.45 -18.04
CA ASN A 465 -4.05 1.38 -17.43
C ASN A 465 -4.71 0.76 -16.18
N TYR A 466 -5.67 1.43 -15.56
CA TYR A 466 -6.36 0.94 -14.36
C TYR A 466 -7.02 -0.43 -14.54
N VAL A 467 -7.52 -0.77 -15.73
CA VAL A 467 -8.11 -2.09 -15.97
C VAL A 467 -7.04 -3.18 -16.01
N GLY A 468 -5.89 -2.89 -16.64
CA GLY A 468 -4.71 -3.75 -16.61
C GLY A 468 -4.12 -3.85 -15.21
N GLY A 469 -4.03 -2.74 -14.50
CA GLY A 469 -3.59 -2.68 -13.11
C GLY A 469 -4.41 -3.55 -12.18
N ARG A 470 -5.75 -3.55 -12.35
CA ARG A 470 -6.65 -4.47 -11.63
C ARG A 470 -6.30 -5.93 -11.88
N LYS A 471 -5.93 -6.33 -13.11
CA LYS A 471 -5.52 -7.71 -13.39
C LYS A 471 -4.26 -8.12 -12.63
N ILE A 472 -3.31 -7.21 -12.51
CA ILE A 472 -2.08 -7.42 -11.74
C ILE A 472 -2.39 -7.44 -10.24
N ALA A 473 -3.21 -6.50 -9.76
CA ALA A 473 -3.64 -6.41 -8.37
C ALA A 473 -4.36 -7.69 -7.90
N SER A 474 -5.33 -8.18 -8.70
CA SER A 474 -6.06 -9.42 -8.38
C SER A 474 -5.13 -10.63 -8.32
N ALA A 475 -4.16 -10.75 -9.24
CA ALA A 475 -3.21 -11.86 -9.23
C ALA A 475 -2.28 -11.80 -8.01
N LEU A 476 -1.85 -10.60 -7.59
CA LEU A 476 -1.04 -10.41 -6.39
C LEU A 476 -1.86 -10.70 -5.12
N THR A 477 -3.11 -10.26 -5.08
CA THR A 477 -4.03 -10.57 -3.98
C THR A 477 -4.30 -12.07 -3.87
N ASP A 478 -4.52 -12.77 -4.99
CA ASP A 478 -4.70 -14.22 -4.99
C ASP A 478 -3.47 -14.96 -4.44
N ALA A 479 -2.26 -14.50 -4.78
CA ALA A 479 -1.03 -15.06 -4.23
C ALA A 479 -0.92 -14.84 -2.71
N ILE A 480 -1.26 -13.64 -2.21
CA ILE A 480 -1.31 -13.34 -0.78
C ILE A 480 -2.37 -14.22 -0.09
N CYS A 481 -3.57 -14.29 -0.64
CA CYS A 481 -4.66 -15.10 -0.08
C CYS A 481 -4.30 -16.59 -0.01
N GLN A 482 -3.59 -17.12 -1.02
CA GLN A 482 -3.13 -18.51 -0.98
C GLN A 482 -2.16 -18.76 0.19
N ARG A 483 -1.23 -17.82 0.42
CA ARG A 483 -0.29 -17.92 1.56
C ARG A 483 -1.01 -17.82 2.90
N VAL A 484 -1.96 -16.89 3.03
CA VAL A 484 -2.79 -16.74 4.24
C VAL A 484 -3.62 -18.00 4.50
N TYR A 485 -4.24 -18.57 3.45
CA TYR A 485 -4.98 -19.81 3.55
C TYR A 485 -4.10 -20.97 4.04
N ASN A 486 -2.91 -21.13 3.44
CA ASN A 486 -1.98 -22.17 3.83
C ASN A 486 -1.52 -21.99 5.30
N ALA A 487 -1.19 -20.79 5.73
CA ALA A 487 -0.81 -20.49 7.11
C ALA A 487 -1.92 -20.87 8.11
N ARG A 488 -3.18 -20.54 7.80
CA ARG A 488 -4.32 -20.91 8.64
C ARG A 488 -4.57 -22.42 8.70
N CYS A 489 -4.39 -23.12 7.57
CA CYS A 489 -4.53 -24.58 7.55
C CYS A 489 -3.42 -25.25 8.40
N THR A 490 -2.20 -24.74 8.34
CA THR A 490 -1.08 -25.24 9.14
C THR A 490 -1.35 -25.02 10.63
N THR A 491 -1.74 -23.82 11.03
CA THR A 491 -2.07 -23.50 12.43
C THR A 491 -3.22 -24.38 12.97
N ALA A 492 -4.28 -24.58 12.18
CA ALA A 492 -5.39 -25.43 12.59
C ALA A 492 -4.98 -26.90 12.76
N GLU A 493 -4.09 -27.42 11.93
CA GLU A 493 -3.57 -28.80 12.07
C GLU A 493 -2.62 -28.91 13.26
N GLU A 494 -1.76 -27.91 13.51
CA GLU A 494 -0.90 -27.86 14.71
C GLU A 494 -1.74 -27.82 15.99
N GLU A 495 -2.77 -27.00 16.07
CA GLU A 495 -3.71 -26.96 17.20
C GLU A 495 -4.42 -28.29 17.41
N ARG A 496 -4.82 -28.95 16.32
CA ARG A 496 -5.43 -30.29 16.38
C ARG A 496 -4.48 -31.34 16.90
N LEU A 497 -3.22 -31.35 16.44
CA LEU A 497 -2.19 -32.29 16.90
C LEU A 497 -1.84 -32.07 18.36
N GLU A 498 -1.74 -30.82 18.80
CA GLU A 498 -1.50 -30.49 20.21
C GLU A 498 -2.67 -30.91 21.10
N ALA A 499 -3.92 -30.69 20.67
CA ALA A 499 -5.10 -31.15 21.39
C ALA A 499 -5.13 -32.70 21.53
N LEU A 500 -4.74 -33.43 20.47
CA LEU A 500 -4.60 -34.88 20.50
C LEU A 500 -3.50 -35.31 21.48
N ARG A 501 -2.34 -34.67 21.48
CA ARG A 501 -1.25 -34.96 22.43
C ARG A 501 -1.68 -34.75 23.87
N ILE A 502 -2.35 -33.65 24.17
CA ILE A 502 -2.90 -33.37 25.51
C ILE A 502 -3.92 -34.47 25.93
N TYR A 503 -4.80 -34.87 25.01
CA TYR A 503 -5.77 -35.93 25.27
C TYR A 503 -5.10 -37.27 25.56
N GLU A 504 -4.10 -37.68 24.79
CA GLU A 504 -3.31 -38.89 24.99
C GLU A 504 -2.62 -38.90 26.36
N GLU A 505 -1.98 -37.77 26.74
CA GLU A 505 -1.36 -37.61 28.06
C GLU A 505 -2.39 -37.76 29.22
N GLN A 506 -3.58 -37.18 29.07
CA GLN A 506 -4.65 -37.30 30.05
C GLN A 506 -5.13 -38.76 30.18
N LEU A 507 -5.33 -39.45 29.05
CA LEU A 507 -5.73 -40.84 29.01
C LEU A 507 -4.67 -41.73 29.69
N GLN A 508 -3.39 -41.50 29.43
CA GLN A 508 -2.31 -42.24 30.06
C GLN A 508 -2.28 -42.05 31.58
N ARG A 509 -2.43 -40.82 32.07
CA ARG A 509 -2.54 -40.52 33.53
C ARG A 509 -3.74 -41.20 34.15
N GLU A 510 -4.85 -41.26 33.45
CA GLU A 510 -6.07 -41.95 33.93
C GLU A 510 -5.87 -43.47 33.99
N MET A 511 -5.23 -44.06 32.99
CA MET A 511 -4.84 -45.49 33.00
C MET A 511 -3.88 -45.81 34.14
N GLU A 512 -2.86 -45.02 34.39
CA GLU A 512 -1.92 -45.18 35.51
C GLU A 512 -2.66 -45.09 36.87
N ARG A 513 -3.53 -44.10 37.01
CA ARG A 513 -4.37 -43.97 38.21
C ARG A 513 -5.28 -45.17 38.42
N ASN A 514 -5.92 -45.70 37.38
CA ASN A 514 -6.76 -46.88 37.44
C ASN A 514 -5.95 -48.12 37.78
N MET A 515 -4.74 -48.31 37.24
CA MET A 515 -3.86 -49.40 37.63
C MET A 515 -3.43 -49.32 39.08
N LEU A 516 -3.11 -48.11 39.59
CA LEU A 516 -2.78 -47.90 41.01
C LEU A 516 -3.98 -48.22 41.92
N LEU A 517 -5.18 -47.80 41.54
CA LEU A 517 -6.43 -48.11 42.24
C LEU A 517 -6.68 -49.64 42.25
N GLN A 518 -6.50 -50.32 41.13
CA GLN A 518 -6.69 -51.78 41.03
C GLN A 518 -5.65 -52.52 41.91
N ARG A 519 -4.39 -52.06 41.94
CA ARG A 519 -3.35 -52.58 42.83
C ARG A 519 -3.73 -52.39 44.31
N ALA A 520 -4.25 -51.21 44.67
CA ALA A 520 -4.72 -50.92 46.02
C ALA A 520 -5.92 -51.79 46.42
N ILE A 521 -6.90 -51.96 45.55
CA ILE A 521 -8.04 -52.86 45.77
C ILE A 521 -7.57 -54.32 45.95
N ASN A 522 -6.67 -54.78 45.09
CA ASN A 522 -6.13 -56.14 45.22
C ASN A 522 -5.28 -56.35 46.50
N ALA A 523 -4.63 -55.29 47.01
CA ALA A 523 -3.90 -55.36 48.27
C ALA A 523 -4.84 -55.34 49.51
N VAL A 524 -6.05 -54.83 49.45
CA VAL A 524 -7.03 -54.77 50.54
C VAL A 524 -8.06 -55.88 50.48
N GLY A 525 -8.16 -56.59 49.34
CA GLY A 525 -9.21 -57.55 49.02
C GLY A 525 -9.46 -58.78 49.92
N PRO A 526 -8.53 -59.24 50.81
CA PRO A 526 -8.85 -60.36 51.74
C PRO A 526 -9.40 -59.97 53.11
N ILE A 527 -9.58 -58.68 53.43
CA ILE A 527 -9.90 -58.24 54.78
C ILE A 527 -11.42 -58.25 55.07
N VAL A 528 -12.25 -58.36 54.08
CA VAL A 528 -13.76 -58.27 54.25
C VAL A 528 -14.44 -59.59 54.64
N ASP A 529 -13.79 -60.76 54.49
CA ASP A 529 -14.35 -62.04 54.82
C ASP A 529 -14.24 -62.46 56.29
N SER A 530 -13.76 -61.64 57.22
CA SER A 530 -13.60 -61.94 58.64
C SER A 530 -14.51 -61.15 59.61
N ILE A 531 -15.56 -60.49 59.12
CA ILE A 531 -16.58 -59.92 60.03
C ILE A 531 -17.72 -60.88 60.10
N ASP A 532 -17.62 -61.76 61.14
CA ASP A 532 -18.67 -62.69 61.55
C ASP A 532 -19.85 -61.94 62.17
N TRP A 533 -20.95 -61.88 61.46
CA TRP A 533 -22.22 -61.34 61.94
C TRP A 533 -22.99 -62.41 62.73
N GLN A 534 -22.52 -62.76 63.94
CA GLN A 534 -23.39 -63.39 64.92
C GLN A 534 -24.25 -62.34 65.61
N GLY A 535 -25.35 -62.00 65.01
CA GLY A 535 -26.43 -61.19 65.62
C GLY A 535 -27.28 -61.98 66.50
N LYS A 536 -27.24 -61.76 67.79
CA LYS A 536 -28.25 -62.25 68.76
C LYS A 536 -29.58 -61.58 68.46
N ALA A 537 -30.56 -62.43 68.05
CA ALA A 537 -31.95 -62.09 68.17
C ALA A 537 -32.34 -62.20 69.63
N ASP A 538 -32.67 -61.12 70.30
CA ASP A 538 -33.47 -61.14 71.55
C ASP A 538 -34.76 -60.35 71.33
N ASN A 539 -35.76 -61.15 71.40
CA ASN A 539 -37.20 -60.90 71.49
C ASN A 539 -37.53 -59.97 72.65
N LYS A 540 -38.33 -58.95 72.48
CA LYS A 540 -39.41 -58.61 73.42
C LYS A 540 -40.48 -57.73 72.79
N ASN A 541 -41.65 -58.36 72.72
CA ASN A 541 -42.93 -57.68 72.64
C ASN A 541 -43.08 -56.54 73.67
N ASN A 542 -43.80 -55.54 73.34
CA ASN A 542 -45.11 -55.11 73.87
C ASN A 542 -45.43 -53.70 73.39
N SER A 543 -46.54 -53.64 72.67
CA SER A 543 -47.85 -53.10 73.10
C SER A 543 -47.98 -51.57 73.23
N GLU A 544 -48.96 -51.05 72.50
CA GLU A 544 -49.85 -49.92 72.83
C GLU A 544 -49.23 -48.52 72.77
N GLU A 545 -49.66 -47.63 71.94
CA GLU A 545 -50.97 -47.06 71.53
C GLU A 545 -50.86 -46.41 70.16
#